data_0a7a20b2d8f09c9d0debccd0cb8a5907
#
_entry.id   0a7a20b2d8f09c9d0debccd0cb8a5907
#
_cell.length_a   1.000
_cell.length_b   1.000
_cell.length_c   1.000
_cell.angle_alpha   90.00
_cell.angle_beta   90.00
_cell.angle_gamma   90.00
#
_symmetry.space_group_name_H-M   'P 1'
#
loop_
_entity.id
_entity.type
_entity.pdbx_description
1 polymer ?
#
loop_
_entity_poly.entity_id
_entity_poly.type
_entity_poly.pdbx_seq_one_letter_code
_entity_poly.pdbx_strand_id
1 'polypeptide(L)'
;MTRDGEVGGGPEASELDRVSGEPSPLLSWPGAVEASWPDEGVAAHYGDPMREQRALASSAGLVDRSNRGVLKITGQDRLGWLHSLTSQHLEGLAAGQGAQALILSPTGHVEHHLVLTDDGTSVWVHVEPGTAGDLATFLESMRFMLRVEVTDVSQEYAVLTVLGPAGAGLTAGLEPVTARVHPGSFGTIDLIVARDLLVDAAGELVRRGAQAAGMWAFEALRIAARVPRLGLDTDHRTIPHEAGWIETAVHLDKGCYRGQETVARVHNLGHPPRRLVFLDLDGSVDRLPAHGDPVELDGTTVGFVGSTARHYELGPIGLALVKRTVPVDATLLAGGVAAAQEVIVPPDAGANVQVTLRRRQIM
;
A
#
# COMPACT_ATOMS: atom_id res chain seq x y z
N MET A 1 30.60 41.48 21.79
CA MET A 1 30.89 40.07 21.46
C MET A 1 29.57 39.31 21.47
N THR A 2 28.93 39.34 20.37
CA THR A 2 27.66 38.68 20.07
C THR A 2 27.96 37.25 19.59
N ARG A 3 27.37 36.24 20.20
CA ARG A 3 27.35 34.87 19.71
C ARG A 3 25.98 34.63 19.05
N ASP A 4 26.01 34.53 17.74
CA ASP A 4 24.88 34.08 16.96
C ASP A 4 24.62 32.59 17.25
N GLY A 5 23.40 32.27 17.66
CA GLY A 5 22.92 30.91 17.83
C GLY A 5 22.41 30.41 16.48
N GLU A 6 23.08 29.44 15.91
CA GLU A 6 22.58 28.68 14.76
C GLU A 6 21.32 27.91 15.18
N VAL A 7 20.22 28.22 14.51
CA VAL A 7 18.98 27.44 14.56
C VAL A 7 19.25 26.18 13.76
N GLY A 8 19.28 25.04 14.44
CA GLY A 8 19.46 23.72 13.83
C GLY A 8 18.35 23.46 12.82
N GLY A 9 18.74 23.22 11.58
CA GLY A 9 17.89 22.71 10.52
C GLY A 9 17.29 21.35 10.94
N GLY A 10 15.99 21.20 10.72
CA GLY A 10 15.33 19.91 10.80
C GLY A 10 15.98 18.90 9.86
N PRO A 11 15.76 17.60 10.03
CA PRO A 11 16.39 16.59 9.18
C PRO A 11 15.97 16.86 7.73
N GLU A 12 16.98 17.14 6.89
CA GLU A 12 16.82 17.11 5.46
C GLU A 12 16.20 15.77 5.09
N ALA A 13 15.12 15.80 4.31
CA ALA A 13 14.56 14.60 3.70
C ALA A 13 15.71 13.92 2.97
N SER A 14 16.11 12.75 3.45
CA SER A 14 17.08 11.91 2.77
C SER A 14 16.62 11.80 1.32
N GLU A 15 17.54 12.00 0.38
CA GLU A 15 17.38 11.68 -1.03
C GLU A 15 16.91 10.21 -1.12
N LEU A 16 15.61 10.02 -1.00
CA LEU A 16 14.97 8.83 -1.52
C LEU A 16 15.17 8.94 -3.02
N ASP A 17 15.98 8.05 -3.55
CA ASP A 17 16.34 7.97 -4.95
C ASP A 17 15.12 8.29 -5.80
N ARG A 18 15.22 9.35 -6.60
CA ARG A 18 14.20 9.71 -7.58
C ARG A 18 13.92 8.45 -8.38
N VAL A 19 12.67 8.06 -8.45
CA VAL A 19 12.22 6.93 -9.27
C VAL A 19 12.76 7.16 -10.68
N SER A 20 13.85 6.49 -11.03
CA SER A 20 14.57 6.66 -12.28
C SER A 20 13.94 5.81 -13.40
N GLY A 21 12.61 5.71 -13.42
CA GLY A 21 11.87 5.12 -14.52
C GLY A 21 11.53 6.18 -15.58
N GLU A 22 11.49 5.79 -16.85
CA GLU A 22 10.96 6.67 -17.89
C GLU A 22 9.49 7.01 -17.59
N PRO A 23 9.06 8.28 -17.79
CA PRO A 23 7.67 8.67 -17.65
C PRO A 23 6.76 7.82 -18.54
N SER A 24 5.56 7.52 -18.04
CA SER A 24 4.60 6.73 -18.79
C SER A 24 4.22 7.37 -20.13
N PRO A 25 4.14 6.58 -21.22
CA PRO A 25 3.66 7.09 -22.50
C PRO A 25 2.19 7.55 -22.43
N LEU A 26 1.41 7.11 -21.42
CA LEU A 26 0.03 7.55 -21.22
C LEU A 26 -0.07 9.01 -20.73
N LEU A 27 1.03 9.63 -20.33
CA LEU A 27 1.09 11.08 -20.09
C LEU A 27 0.89 11.91 -21.39
N SER A 28 1.04 11.29 -22.56
CA SER A 28 0.69 11.92 -23.84
C SER A 28 -0.82 11.93 -24.15
N TRP A 29 -1.64 11.23 -23.36
CA TRP A 29 -3.08 11.19 -23.59
C TRP A 29 -3.76 12.54 -23.26
N PRO A 30 -4.86 12.88 -23.97
CA PRO A 30 -5.54 14.16 -23.79
C PRO A 30 -5.94 14.42 -22.34
N GLY A 31 -5.57 15.59 -21.82
CA GLY A 31 -5.92 16.02 -20.46
C GLY A 31 -5.05 15.45 -19.35
N ALA A 32 -4.06 14.62 -19.67
CA ALA A 32 -3.13 14.08 -18.70
C ALA A 32 -2.29 15.21 -18.05
N VAL A 33 -2.23 15.20 -16.73
CA VAL A 33 -1.35 16.03 -15.91
C VAL A 33 -0.53 15.09 -15.04
N GLU A 34 0.79 15.23 -15.10
CA GLU A 34 1.69 14.36 -14.33
C GLU A 34 1.50 14.53 -12.81
N ALA A 35 1.56 13.42 -12.09
CA ALA A 35 1.50 13.43 -10.64
C ALA A 35 2.84 13.88 -10.03
N SER A 36 2.76 14.48 -8.84
CA SER A 36 3.93 14.73 -7.99
C SER A 36 4.20 13.51 -7.10
N TRP A 37 5.31 13.60 -6.38
CA TRP A 37 5.63 12.59 -5.35
C TRP A 37 4.38 12.17 -4.53
N PRO A 38 4.18 10.89 -4.28
CA PRO A 38 5.04 9.72 -4.53
C PRO A 38 4.76 9.04 -5.88
N ASP A 39 3.92 9.57 -6.71
CA ASP A 39 3.41 8.94 -7.94
C ASP A 39 3.93 9.62 -9.21
N GLU A 40 5.15 10.16 -9.16
CA GLU A 40 5.81 10.74 -10.33
C GLU A 40 5.88 9.76 -11.50
N GLY A 41 5.87 10.28 -12.71
CA GLY A 41 5.96 9.53 -13.95
C GLY A 41 4.64 8.93 -14.45
N VAL A 42 3.52 9.12 -13.72
CA VAL A 42 2.16 8.72 -14.17
C VAL A 42 1.19 9.90 -14.01
N ALA A 43 -0.02 9.77 -14.57
CA ALA A 43 -0.99 10.86 -14.51
C ALA A 43 -1.64 11.04 -13.13
N ALA A 44 -1.64 12.28 -12.63
CA ALA A 44 -2.47 12.68 -11.48
C ALA A 44 -3.96 12.64 -11.84
N HIS A 45 -4.30 13.13 -13.04
CA HIS A 45 -5.67 13.11 -13.60
C HIS A 45 -5.62 13.32 -15.12
N TYR A 46 -6.77 13.06 -15.76
CA TYR A 46 -7.01 13.31 -17.20
C TYR A 46 -8.05 14.42 -17.43
N GLY A 47 -8.08 15.42 -16.55
CA GLY A 47 -8.86 16.65 -16.69
C GLY A 47 -9.89 16.88 -15.59
N ASP A 48 -10.66 15.87 -15.17
CA ASP A 48 -11.69 16.00 -14.13
C ASP A 48 -11.60 14.87 -13.08
N PRO A 49 -10.81 15.06 -12.00
CA PRO A 49 -10.62 14.05 -10.96
C PRO A 49 -11.93 13.59 -10.31
N MET A 50 -12.93 14.46 -10.19
CA MET A 50 -14.21 14.08 -9.58
C MET A 50 -15.07 13.20 -10.49
N ARG A 51 -15.03 13.44 -11.80
CA ARG A 51 -15.67 12.58 -12.78
C ARG A 51 -14.97 11.23 -12.87
N GLU A 52 -13.64 11.25 -12.83
CA GLU A 52 -12.81 10.04 -12.82
C GLU A 52 -13.13 9.15 -11.62
N GLN A 53 -13.23 9.71 -10.41
CA GLN A 53 -13.64 8.98 -9.21
C GLN A 53 -15.02 8.32 -9.38
N ARG A 54 -16.01 9.07 -9.91
CA ARG A 54 -17.36 8.51 -10.16
C ARG A 54 -17.32 7.35 -11.15
N ALA A 55 -16.49 7.44 -12.18
CA ALA A 55 -16.33 6.35 -13.15
C ALA A 55 -15.75 5.10 -12.50
N LEU A 56 -14.69 5.26 -11.69
CA LEU A 56 -14.10 4.17 -10.91
C LEU A 56 -15.10 3.53 -9.93
N ALA A 57 -15.95 4.34 -9.31
CA ALA A 57 -16.90 3.87 -8.30
C ALA A 57 -18.15 3.19 -8.91
N SER A 58 -18.66 3.66 -10.05
CA SER A 58 -19.96 3.26 -10.58
C SER A 58 -19.92 2.42 -11.86
N SER A 59 -18.79 2.38 -12.56
CA SER A 59 -18.61 1.68 -13.83
C SER A 59 -17.31 0.89 -13.85
N ALA A 60 -16.32 1.38 -14.57
CA ALA A 60 -14.94 0.92 -14.51
C ALA A 60 -13.99 2.00 -15.05
N GLY A 61 -12.86 2.14 -14.40
CA GLY A 61 -11.77 2.97 -14.87
C GLY A 61 -10.46 2.24 -14.93
N LEU A 62 -9.58 2.78 -15.75
CA LEU A 62 -8.20 2.38 -15.94
C LEU A 62 -7.30 3.42 -15.25
N VAL A 63 -6.44 2.97 -14.36
CA VAL A 63 -5.42 3.77 -13.70
C VAL A 63 -4.04 3.28 -14.11
N ASP A 64 -3.24 4.18 -14.62
CA ASP A 64 -1.83 3.92 -14.92
C ASP A 64 -1.02 3.94 -13.61
N ARG A 65 -0.42 2.81 -13.30
CA ARG A 65 0.49 2.64 -12.15
C ARG A 65 1.83 2.07 -12.62
N SER A 66 2.26 2.46 -13.81
CA SER A 66 3.50 1.98 -14.42
C SER A 66 4.77 2.46 -13.71
N ASN A 67 4.64 3.38 -12.73
CA ASN A 67 5.68 3.78 -11.80
C ASN A 67 5.96 2.74 -10.70
N ARG A 68 5.11 1.71 -10.53
CA ARG A 68 5.33 0.65 -9.55
C ARG A 68 6.47 -0.26 -9.96
N GLY A 69 7.22 -0.74 -8.97
CA GLY A 69 8.25 -1.75 -9.20
C GLY A 69 7.63 -3.12 -9.49
N VAL A 70 8.22 -3.86 -10.43
CA VAL A 70 7.78 -5.21 -10.81
C VAL A 70 8.95 -6.19 -10.70
N LEU A 71 8.76 -7.27 -9.94
CA LEU A 71 9.71 -8.37 -9.85
C LEU A 71 9.11 -9.63 -10.45
N LYS A 72 9.96 -10.42 -11.11
CA LYS A 72 9.67 -11.77 -11.58
C LYS A 72 10.51 -12.77 -10.83
N ILE A 73 9.88 -13.76 -10.23
CA ILE A 73 10.55 -14.80 -9.43
C ILE A 73 10.25 -16.14 -10.06
N THR A 74 11.30 -16.81 -10.55
CA THR A 74 11.19 -18.11 -11.24
C THR A 74 11.81 -19.24 -10.43
N GLY A 75 11.63 -20.47 -10.87
CA GLY A 75 12.24 -21.64 -10.27
C GLY A 75 11.28 -22.53 -9.49
N GLN A 76 11.68 -23.79 -9.31
CA GLN A 76 10.82 -24.81 -8.71
C GLN A 76 10.53 -24.55 -7.24
N ASP A 77 11.45 -23.92 -6.53
CA ASP A 77 11.37 -23.71 -5.10
C ASP A 77 10.69 -22.35 -4.74
N ARG A 78 10.26 -21.56 -5.74
CA ARG A 78 9.75 -20.17 -5.59
C ARG A 78 8.66 -19.99 -4.54
N LEU A 79 7.61 -20.82 -4.58
CA LEU A 79 6.47 -20.69 -3.69
C LEU A 79 6.81 -21.07 -2.25
N GLY A 80 7.50 -22.21 -2.05
CA GLY A 80 7.95 -22.63 -0.72
C GLY A 80 8.96 -21.67 -0.12
N TRP A 81 9.85 -21.14 -0.94
CA TRP A 81 10.83 -20.14 -0.51
C TRP A 81 10.16 -18.82 -0.10
N LEU A 82 9.30 -18.25 -0.95
CA LEU A 82 8.53 -17.04 -0.60
C LEU A 82 7.65 -17.26 0.63
N HIS A 83 7.05 -18.46 0.74
CA HIS A 83 6.30 -18.82 1.95
C HIS A 83 7.18 -18.71 3.21
N SER A 84 8.42 -19.16 3.17
CA SER A 84 9.32 -19.12 4.33
C SER A 84 9.78 -17.69 4.70
N LEU A 85 9.82 -16.76 3.74
CA LEU A 85 10.30 -15.39 3.93
C LEU A 85 9.20 -14.40 4.30
N THR A 86 7.97 -14.65 3.87
CA THR A 86 6.86 -13.70 4.00
C THR A 86 5.86 -14.11 5.08
N SER A 87 5.04 -13.16 5.48
CA SER A 87 3.97 -13.37 6.48
C SER A 87 2.77 -14.18 5.96
N GLN A 88 2.62 -14.38 4.63
CA GLN A 88 1.47 -15.01 4.01
C GLN A 88 1.72 -16.50 3.68
N HIS A 89 0.66 -17.31 3.65
CA HIS A 89 0.73 -18.71 3.22
C HIS A 89 0.73 -18.78 1.69
N LEU A 90 1.89 -19.09 1.09
CA LEU A 90 2.07 -19.08 -0.37
C LEU A 90 2.33 -20.46 -0.98
N GLU A 91 2.65 -21.49 -0.19
CA GLU A 91 2.92 -22.85 -0.72
C GLU A 91 1.78 -23.44 -1.56
N GLY A 92 0.55 -23.13 -1.18
CA GLY A 92 -0.66 -23.60 -1.85
C GLY A 92 -1.26 -22.60 -2.84
N LEU A 93 -0.53 -21.51 -3.21
CA LEU A 93 -1.06 -20.50 -4.12
C LEU A 93 -1.32 -21.11 -5.50
N ALA A 94 -2.57 -21.13 -5.92
CA ALA A 94 -2.94 -21.66 -7.23
C ALA A 94 -2.57 -20.67 -8.34
N ALA A 95 -2.29 -21.21 -9.53
CA ALA A 95 -2.02 -20.38 -10.71
C ALA A 95 -3.19 -19.43 -11.00
N GLY A 96 -2.88 -18.14 -11.19
CA GLY A 96 -3.84 -17.07 -11.38
C GLY A 96 -4.47 -16.53 -10.09
N GLN A 97 -4.18 -17.12 -8.92
CA GLN A 97 -4.61 -16.58 -7.64
C GLN A 97 -3.68 -15.45 -7.19
N GLY A 98 -4.26 -14.33 -6.77
CA GLY A 98 -3.54 -13.22 -6.16
C GLY A 98 -3.42 -13.34 -4.65
N ALA A 99 -2.39 -12.73 -4.08
CA ALA A 99 -2.18 -12.60 -2.64
C ALA A 99 -1.46 -11.31 -2.28
N GLN A 100 -1.59 -10.91 -1.01
CA GLN A 100 -0.73 -9.90 -0.39
C GLN A 100 0.16 -10.57 0.64
N ALA A 101 1.39 -10.11 0.77
CA ALA A 101 2.35 -10.64 1.73
C ALA A 101 3.26 -9.53 2.24
N LEU A 102 3.77 -9.68 3.46
CA LEU A 102 4.73 -8.75 4.04
C LEU A 102 6.08 -9.44 4.25
N ILE A 103 7.15 -8.70 4.02
CA ILE A 103 8.47 -9.02 4.55
C ILE A 103 8.68 -8.13 5.76
N LEU A 104 9.00 -8.76 6.89
CA LEU A 104 9.18 -8.09 8.16
C LEU A 104 10.65 -8.07 8.58
N SER A 105 11.05 -7.07 9.36
CA SER A 105 12.31 -7.08 10.09
C SER A 105 12.34 -8.20 11.15
N PRO A 106 13.49 -8.55 11.74
CA PRO A 106 13.55 -9.47 12.87
C PRO A 106 12.71 -9.03 14.07
N THR A 107 12.46 -7.73 14.20
CA THR A 107 11.65 -7.13 15.27
C THR A 107 10.18 -6.96 14.88
N GLY A 108 9.77 -7.40 13.68
CA GLY A 108 8.39 -7.43 13.21
C GLY A 108 7.89 -6.13 12.58
N HIS A 109 8.77 -5.18 12.25
CA HIS A 109 8.41 -4.00 11.47
C HIS A 109 8.28 -4.36 10.00
N VAL A 110 7.34 -3.72 9.29
CA VAL A 110 7.11 -3.97 7.86
C VAL A 110 8.22 -3.30 7.04
N GLU A 111 8.97 -4.11 6.30
CA GLU A 111 10.00 -3.63 5.38
C GLU A 111 9.48 -3.57 3.93
N HIS A 112 8.71 -4.59 3.50
CA HIS A 112 8.10 -4.62 2.17
C HIS A 112 6.66 -5.12 2.22
N HIS A 113 5.80 -4.56 1.36
CA HIS A 113 4.44 -5.02 1.11
C HIS A 113 4.35 -5.46 -0.35
N LEU A 114 4.12 -6.76 -0.55
CA LEU A 114 4.07 -7.42 -1.84
C LEU A 114 2.62 -7.65 -2.26
N VAL A 115 2.30 -7.30 -3.49
CA VAL A 115 1.07 -7.73 -4.17
C VAL A 115 1.50 -8.66 -5.29
N LEU A 116 1.03 -9.91 -5.28
CA LEU A 116 1.61 -10.95 -6.12
C LEU A 116 0.57 -11.93 -6.67
N THR A 117 0.97 -12.63 -7.74
CA THR A 117 0.27 -13.79 -8.31
C THR A 117 1.27 -14.79 -8.85
N ASP A 118 0.91 -16.08 -8.89
CA ASP A 118 1.67 -17.12 -9.57
C ASP A 118 0.98 -17.45 -10.92
N ASP A 119 1.75 -17.50 -12.02
CA ASP A 119 1.22 -17.88 -13.34
C ASP A 119 1.39 -19.38 -13.64
N GLY A 120 1.87 -20.17 -12.67
CA GLY A 120 2.22 -21.57 -12.78
C GLY A 120 3.71 -21.80 -13.08
N THR A 121 4.43 -20.82 -13.55
CA THR A 121 5.87 -20.87 -13.88
C THR A 121 6.68 -19.84 -13.12
N SER A 122 6.09 -18.68 -12.88
CA SER A 122 6.72 -17.51 -12.25
C SER A 122 5.76 -16.88 -11.25
N VAL A 123 6.29 -16.36 -10.16
CA VAL A 123 5.58 -15.41 -9.30
C VAL A 123 5.87 -14.00 -9.79
N TRP A 124 4.81 -13.27 -10.10
CA TRP A 124 4.85 -11.86 -10.43
C TRP A 124 4.50 -11.04 -9.20
N VAL A 125 5.36 -10.11 -8.85
CA VAL A 125 5.20 -9.24 -7.68
C VAL A 125 5.24 -7.80 -8.13
N HIS A 126 4.33 -6.97 -7.62
CA HIS A 126 4.54 -5.52 -7.72
C HIS A 126 4.56 -4.87 -6.33
N VAL A 127 5.32 -3.78 -6.21
CA VAL A 127 5.58 -3.07 -4.97
C VAL A 127 5.46 -1.56 -5.18
N GLU A 128 5.53 -0.78 -4.09
CA GLU A 128 5.49 0.68 -4.17
C GLU A 128 6.62 1.24 -5.04
N PRO A 129 6.42 2.40 -5.68
CA PRO A 129 7.46 3.04 -6.49
C PRO A 129 8.78 3.17 -5.74
N GLY A 130 9.89 2.90 -6.41
CA GLY A 130 11.25 3.04 -5.85
C GLY A 130 11.70 1.91 -4.92
N THR A 131 10.84 0.91 -4.57
CA THR A 131 11.19 -0.12 -3.57
C THR A 131 11.60 -1.47 -4.15
N ALA A 132 11.55 -1.65 -5.48
CA ALA A 132 11.86 -2.93 -6.13
C ALA A 132 13.32 -3.36 -5.97
N GLY A 133 14.26 -2.43 -6.09
CA GLY A 133 15.69 -2.71 -5.97
C GLY A 133 16.09 -3.23 -4.59
N ASP A 134 15.56 -2.61 -3.52
CA ASP A 134 15.80 -3.05 -2.15
C ASP A 134 15.18 -4.42 -1.89
N LEU A 135 13.96 -4.65 -2.38
CA LEU A 135 13.32 -5.96 -2.29
C LEU A 135 14.11 -7.03 -3.06
N ALA A 136 14.56 -6.75 -4.29
CA ALA A 136 15.36 -7.68 -5.07
C ALA A 136 16.68 -8.03 -4.35
N THR A 137 17.37 -7.03 -3.81
CA THR A 137 18.59 -7.20 -3.04
C THR A 137 18.37 -8.08 -1.80
N PHE A 138 17.31 -7.82 -1.04
CA PHE A 138 16.93 -8.65 0.11
C PHE A 138 16.67 -10.09 -0.32
N LEU A 139 15.83 -10.30 -1.33
CA LEU A 139 15.46 -11.63 -1.82
C LEU A 139 16.68 -12.41 -2.33
N GLU A 140 17.57 -11.78 -3.11
CA GLU A 140 18.82 -12.42 -3.56
C GLU A 140 19.71 -12.84 -2.39
N SER A 141 19.81 -12.03 -1.33
CA SER A 141 20.58 -12.37 -0.13
C SER A 141 20.04 -13.59 0.61
N MET A 142 18.77 -13.91 0.45
CA MET A 142 18.06 -15.02 1.11
C MET A 142 17.94 -16.28 0.24
N ARG A 143 18.44 -16.25 -1.00
CA ARG A 143 18.28 -17.34 -1.97
C ARG A 143 19.06 -18.61 -1.58
N PHE A 144 20.24 -18.45 -1.06
CA PHE A 144 21.17 -19.52 -0.69
C PHE A 144 21.33 -20.56 -1.83
N MET A 145 21.09 -21.86 -1.60
CA MET A 145 21.23 -22.94 -2.58
C MET A 145 19.91 -23.35 -3.25
N LEU A 146 18.84 -22.55 -3.12
CA LEU A 146 17.54 -22.84 -3.68
C LEU A 146 17.48 -22.55 -5.19
N ARG A 147 16.62 -23.31 -5.89
CA ARG A 147 16.41 -23.18 -7.34
C ARG A 147 15.39 -22.09 -7.60
N VAL A 148 15.78 -20.88 -7.33
CA VAL A 148 15.00 -19.66 -7.57
C VAL A 148 15.88 -18.63 -8.27
N GLU A 149 15.25 -17.77 -9.05
CA GLU A 149 15.86 -16.60 -9.67
C GLU A 149 14.94 -15.42 -9.44
N VAL A 150 15.51 -14.29 -9.00
CA VAL A 150 14.81 -13.04 -8.75
C VAL A 150 15.30 -12.03 -9.79
N THR A 151 14.37 -11.43 -10.51
CA THR A 151 14.71 -10.40 -11.51
C THR A 151 13.84 -9.18 -11.26
N ASP A 152 14.45 -8.01 -11.10
CA ASP A 152 13.75 -6.74 -11.20
C ASP A 152 13.51 -6.47 -12.68
N VAL A 153 12.22 -6.51 -13.06
CA VAL A 153 11.76 -6.32 -14.43
C VAL A 153 10.95 -5.02 -14.57
N SER A 154 11.17 -4.06 -13.67
CA SER A 154 10.45 -2.78 -13.65
C SER A 154 10.65 -1.96 -14.93
N GLN A 155 11.77 -2.18 -15.64
CA GLN A 155 12.04 -1.50 -16.92
C GLN A 155 11.33 -2.17 -18.12
N GLU A 156 10.99 -3.45 -18.01
CA GLU A 156 10.35 -4.23 -19.07
C GLU A 156 8.84 -4.34 -18.90
N TYR A 157 8.35 -4.22 -17.67
CA TYR A 157 6.93 -4.41 -17.36
C TYR A 157 6.36 -3.23 -16.57
N ALA A 158 5.07 -3.03 -16.75
CA ALA A 158 4.29 -1.97 -16.13
C ALA A 158 3.03 -2.53 -15.48
N VAL A 159 2.46 -1.79 -14.53
CA VAL A 159 1.19 -2.12 -13.89
C VAL A 159 0.11 -1.17 -14.38
N LEU A 160 -0.99 -1.73 -14.91
CA LEU A 160 -2.26 -1.05 -15.12
C LEU A 160 -3.27 -1.57 -14.11
N THR A 161 -4.01 -0.68 -13.47
CA THR A 161 -5.05 -1.08 -12.52
C THR A 161 -6.42 -0.78 -13.10
N VAL A 162 -7.30 -1.76 -13.10
CA VAL A 162 -8.72 -1.59 -13.41
C VAL A 162 -9.51 -1.65 -12.11
N LEU A 163 -10.34 -0.65 -11.89
CA LEU A 163 -11.19 -0.53 -10.70
C LEU A 163 -12.62 -0.24 -11.13
N GLY A 164 -13.57 -0.85 -10.44
CA GLY A 164 -15.00 -0.62 -10.61
C GLY A 164 -15.80 -1.89 -10.89
N PRO A 165 -17.13 -1.84 -10.73
CA PRO A 165 -17.98 -3.03 -10.80
C PRO A 165 -17.97 -3.75 -12.15
N ALA A 166 -17.69 -3.05 -13.27
CA ALA A 166 -17.55 -3.65 -14.59
C ALA A 166 -16.13 -4.16 -14.91
N GLY A 167 -15.15 -3.94 -14.02
CA GLY A 167 -13.74 -4.21 -14.26
C GLY A 167 -13.44 -5.66 -14.66
N ALA A 168 -14.04 -6.64 -13.98
CA ALA A 168 -13.85 -8.05 -14.29
C ALA A 168 -14.25 -8.40 -15.73
N GLY A 169 -15.38 -7.85 -16.22
CA GLY A 169 -15.84 -8.04 -17.60
C GLY A 169 -14.90 -7.40 -18.62
N LEU A 170 -14.37 -6.22 -18.31
CA LEU A 170 -13.48 -5.50 -19.23
C LEU A 170 -12.10 -6.16 -19.36
N THR A 171 -11.62 -6.80 -18.29
CA THR A 171 -10.32 -7.48 -18.27
C THR A 171 -10.38 -8.92 -18.75
N ALA A 172 -11.56 -9.53 -18.85
CA ALA A 172 -11.71 -10.90 -19.34
C ALA A 172 -11.20 -11.04 -20.78
N GLY A 173 -10.28 -12.00 -21.01
CA GLY A 173 -9.69 -12.24 -22.33
C GLY A 173 -8.96 -11.02 -22.92
N LEU A 174 -8.53 -10.07 -22.10
CA LEU A 174 -7.75 -8.94 -22.54
C LEU A 174 -6.34 -9.42 -22.92
N GLU A 175 -5.92 -9.08 -24.12
CA GLU A 175 -4.56 -9.24 -24.61
C GLU A 175 -4.04 -7.84 -25.07
N PRO A 176 -2.78 -7.53 -24.94
CA PRO A 176 -1.72 -8.33 -24.30
C PRO A 176 -1.64 -8.10 -22.78
N VAL A 177 -1.76 -9.17 -22.00
CA VAL A 177 -1.57 -9.12 -20.54
C VAL A 177 -0.70 -10.30 -20.11
N THR A 178 0.42 -10.01 -19.45
CA THR A 178 1.37 -11.03 -18.98
C THR A 178 0.84 -11.73 -17.72
N ALA A 179 0.36 -10.97 -16.74
CA ALA A 179 -0.22 -11.53 -15.52
C ALA A 179 -1.35 -10.65 -14.97
N ARG A 180 -2.31 -11.28 -14.27
CA ARG A 180 -3.42 -10.60 -13.59
C ARG A 180 -3.31 -10.84 -12.11
N VAL A 181 -3.33 -9.78 -11.34
CA VAL A 181 -3.26 -9.84 -9.87
C VAL A 181 -4.58 -9.33 -9.29
N HIS A 182 -5.19 -10.16 -8.45
CA HIS A 182 -6.37 -9.78 -7.68
C HIS A 182 -5.94 -9.61 -6.21
N PRO A 183 -5.54 -8.41 -5.78
CA PRO A 183 -4.97 -8.23 -4.43
C PRO A 183 -5.98 -8.44 -3.30
N GLY A 184 -7.28 -8.58 -3.62
CA GLY A 184 -8.34 -8.78 -2.64
C GLY A 184 -8.75 -7.51 -1.89
N SER A 185 -8.09 -6.38 -2.14
CA SER A 185 -8.44 -5.09 -1.55
C SER A 185 -9.22 -4.23 -2.53
N PHE A 186 -10.25 -3.62 -2.05
CA PHE A 186 -11.17 -2.66 -2.67
C PHE A 186 -11.49 -2.85 -4.18
N GLY A 187 -11.51 -4.10 -4.64
CA GLY A 187 -12.03 -4.48 -5.97
C GLY A 187 -11.13 -4.15 -7.16
N THR A 188 -9.84 -3.93 -6.93
CA THR A 188 -8.86 -3.72 -8.02
C THR A 188 -8.51 -5.01 -8.74
N ILE A 189 -8.20 -4.88 -10.03
CA ILE A 189 -7.56 -5.89 -10.85
C ILE A 189 -6.29 -5.25 -11.42
N ASP A 190 -5.14 -5.71 -10.97
CA ASP A 190 -3.87 -5.22 -11.46
C ASP A 190 -3.40 -6.10 -12.63
N LEU A 191 -3.04 -5.46 -13.73
CA LEU A 191 -2.59 -6.09 -14.97
C LEU A 191 -1.10 -5.79 -15.13
N ILE A 192 -0.28 -6.83 -15.18
CA ILE A 192 1.13 -6.69 -15.53
C ILE A 192 1.25 -6.86 -17.04
N VAL A 193 1.74 -5.84 -17.70
CA VAL A 193 1.89 -5.79 -19.17
C VAL A 193 3.32 -5.41 -19.55
N ALA A 194 3.80 -5.88 -20.68
CA ALA A 194 5.08 -5.42 -21.21
C ALA A 194 4.99 -3.92 -21.56
N ARG A 195 6.03 -3.13 -21.24
CA ARG A 195 5.99 -1.66 -21.39
C ARG A 195 5.78 -1.21 -22.82
N ASP A 196 6.33 -1.94 -23.79
CA ASP A 196 6.13 -1.67 -25.22
C ASP A 196 4.67 -1.89 -25.66
N LEU A 197 3.89 -2.66 -24.93
CA LEU A 197 2.46 -2.94 -25.17
C LEU A 197 1.51 -2.14 -24.25
N LEU A 198 2.04 -1.28 -23.39
CA LEU A 198 1.26 -0.54 -22.40
C LEU A 198 0.15 0.32 -23.04
N VAL A 199 0.50 1.06 -24.09
CA VAL A 199 -0.44 1.93 -24.81
C VAL A 199 -1.54 1.11 -25.49
N ASP A 200 -1.20 -0.03 -26.08
CA ASP A 200 -2.16 -0.91 -26.75
C ASP A 200 -3.13 -1.54 -25.74
N ALA A 201 -2.61 -2.05 -24.61
CA ALA A 201 -3.43 -2.62 -23.54
C ALA A 201 -4.38 -1.57 -22.92
N ALA A 202 -3.87 -0.38 -22.63
CA ALA A 202 -4.67 0.73 -22.12
C ALA A 202 -5.73 1.19 -23.14
N GLY A 203 -5.35 1.31 -24.41
CA GLY A 203 -6.27 1.66 -25.51
C GLY A 203 -7.37 0.62 -25.72
N GLU A 204 -7.07 -0.67 -25.55
CA GLU A 204 -8.07 -1.75 -25.62
C GLU A 204 -9.06 -1.65 -24.45
N LEU A 205 -8.59 -1.40 -23.23
CA LEU A 205 -9.47 -1.18 -22.07
C LEU A 205 -10.43 -0.01 -22.29
N VAL A 206 -9.93 1.10 -22.84
CA VAL A 206 -10.77 2.26 -23.18
C VAL A 206 -11.79 1.91 -24.27
N ARG A 207 -11.41 1.16 -25.30
CA ARG A 207 -12.35 0.68 -26.35
C ARG A 207 -13.42 -0.24 -25.79
N ARG A 208 -13.12 -1.01 -24.75
CA ARG A 208 -14.10 -1.85 -24.01
C ARG A 208 -14.98 -1.07 -23.05
N GLY A 209 -14.70 0.23 -22.83
CA GLY A 209 -15.53 1.13 -22.03
C GLY A 209 -14.93 1.56 -20.68
N ALA A 210 -13.66 1.23 -20.39
CA ALA A 210 -12.99 1.80 -19.26
C ALA A 210 -12.74 3.31 -19.46
N GLN A 211 -12.91 4.12 -18.41
CA GLN A 211 -12.50 5.51 -18.41
C GLN A 211 -11.08 5.65 -17.89
N ALA A 212 -10.23 6.43 -18.58
CA ALA A 212 -8.93 6.79 -18.03
C ALA A 212 -9.14 7.63 -16.75
N ALA A 213 -8.43 7.26 -15.69
CA ALA A 213 -8.45 7.94 -14.41
C ALA A 213 -7.02 8.01 -13.86
N GLY A 214 -6.68 9.12 -13.22
CA GLY A 214 -5.36 9.32 -12.66
C GLY A 214 -5.27 8.94 -11.19
N MET A 215 -4.06 9.12 -10.63
CA MET A 215 -3.75 8.74 -9.25
C MET A 215 -4.58 9.50 -8.22
N TRP A 216 -5.00 10.74 -8.48
CA TRP A 216 -5.88 11.46 -7.54
C TRP A 216 -7.24 10.78 -7.36
N ALA A 217 -7.80 10.22 -8.44
CA ALA A 217 -9.04 9.49 -8.36
C ALA A 217 -8.84 8.14 -7.65
N PHE A 218 -7.77 7.43 -7.95
CA PHE A 218 -7.42 6.17 -7.31
C PHE A 218 -7.18 6.34 -5.80
N GLU A 219 -6.36 7.31 -5.41
CA GLU A 219 -6.03 7.58 -4.01
C GLU A 219 -7.25 8.00 -3.19
N ALA A 220 -8.13 8.83 -3.74
CA ALA A 220 -9.37 9.20 -3.04
C ALA A 220 -10.23 7.96 -2.72
N LEU A 221 -10.39 7.04 -3.68
CA LEU A 221 -11.16 5.82 -3.46
C LEU A 221 -10.43 4.82 -2.55
N ARG A 222 -9.10 4.72 -2.63
CA ARG A 222 -8.27 3.89 -1.76
C ARG A 222 -8.40 4.35 -0.29
N ILE A 223 -8.29 5.66 -0.06
CA ILE A 223 -8.43 6.25 1.28
C ILE A 223 -9.84 6.01 1.81
N ALA A 224 -10.88 6.25 1.00
CA ALA A 224 -12.25 5.97 1.37
C ALA A 224 -12.50 4.48 1.68
N ALA A 225 -11.81 3.57 1.00
CA ALA A 225 -11.80 2.13 1.28
C ALA A 225 -10.90 1.75 2.48
N ARG A 226 -10.23 2.69 3.12
CA ARG A 226 -9.37 2.50 4.30
C ARG A 226 -8.18 1.56 4.06
N VAL A 227 -7.65 1.53 2.83
CA VAL A 227 -6.53 0.69 2.42
C VAL A 227 -5.22 1.47 2.54
N PRO A 228 -4.30 1.11 3.44
CA PRO A 228 -3.03 1.83 3.59
C PRO A 228 -2.02 1.52 2.49
N ARG A 229 -1.11 2.47 2.23
CA ARG A 229 0.09 2.30 1.41
C ARG A 229 1.35 2.30 2.29
N LEU A 230 2.25 1.37 2.01
CA LEU A 230 3.57 1.33 2.67
C LEU A 230 4.36 2.60 2.33
N GLY A 231 4.96 3.22 3.35
CA GLY A 231 5.76 4.44 3.21
C GLY A 231 4.93 5.73 3.22
N LEU A 232 3.63 5.69 2.89
CA LEU A 232 2.73 6.84 3.01
C LEU A 232 1.94 6.82 4.32
N ASP A 233 1.20 5.74 4.56
CA ASP A 233 0.35 5.60 5.75
C ASP A 233 1.08 4.87 6.89
N THR A 234 2.36 4.58 6.70
CA THR A 234 3.23 3.84 7.61
C THR A 234 4.60 4.47 7.69
N ASP A 235 5.36 4.11 8.72
CA ASP A 235 6.77 4.44 8.88
C ASP A 235 7.64 3.17 9.07
N HIS A 236 8.96 3.36 9.18
CA HIS A 236 9.94 2.28 9.38
C HIS A 236 9.75 1.47 10.68
N ARG A 237 8.86 1.90 11.58
CA ARG A 237 8.55 1.23 12.85
C ARG A 237 7.20 0.55 12.85
N THR A 238 6.44 0.65 11.75
CA THR A 238 5.08 0.13 11.68
C THR A 238 5.08 -1.40 11.70
N ILE A 239 4.24 -1.97 12.56
CA ILE A 239 3.97 -3.42 12.61
C ILE A 239 2.64 -3.73 11.90
N PRO A 240 2.41 -4.96 11.41
CA PRO A 240 1.21 -5.29 10.61
C PRO A 240 -0.12 -4.94 11.28
N HIS A 241 -0.20 -5.09 12.60
CA HIS A 241 -1.41 -4.78 13.39
C HIS A 241 -1.79 -3.30 13.34
N GLU A 242 -0.81 -2.40 13.31
CA GLU A 242 -1.06 -0.95 13.31
C GLU A 242 -1.76 -0.48 12.03
N ALA A 243 -1.46 -1.12 10.90
CA ALA A 243 -1.97 -0.79 9.57
C ALA A 243 -3.18 -1.65 9.13
N GLY A 244 -3.63 -2.60 9.97
CA GLY A 244 -4.75 -3.49 9.61
C GLY A 244 -4.39 -4.60 8.62
N TRP A 245 -3.10 -4.88 8.40
CA TRP A 245 -2.65 -5.91 7.44
C TRP A 245 -2.74 -7.35 7.96
N ILE A 246 -3.17 -7.55 9.21
CA ILE A 246 -3.30 -8.90 9.79
C ILE A 246 -4.28 -9.75 9.01
N GLU A 247 -5.39 -9.18 8.55
CA GLU A 247 -6.44 -9.93 7.85
C GLU A 247 -6.13 -10.15 6.35
N THR A 248 -5.31 -9.27 5.76
CA THR A 248 -5.09 -9.27 4.30
C THR A 248 -3.75 -9.84 3.87
N ALA A 249 -2.70 -9.64 4.67
CA ALA A 249 -1.33 -9.95 4.28
C ALA A 249 -0.59 -10.87 5.26
N VAL A 250 -1.25 -11.37 6.33
CA VAL A 250 -0.65 -12.25 7.33
C VAL A 250 -1.48 -13.51 7.50
N HIS A 251 -0.84 -14.68 7.46
CA HIS A 251 -1.46 -15.95 7.83
C HIS A 251 -0.95 -16.38 9.21
N LEU A 252 -1.82 -16.32 10.21
CA LEU A 252 -1.44 -16.51 11.62
C LEU A 252 -1.02 -17.95 11.97
N ASP A 253 -1.56 -18.95 11.25
CA ASP A 253 -1.35 -20.38 11.52
C ASP A 253 -0.28 -21.02 10.64
N LYS A 254 0.50 -20.23 9.88
CA LYS A 254 1.59 -20.77 9.05
C LYS A 254 2.87 -21.04 9.87
N GLY A 255 3.82 -21.75 9.24
CA GLY A 255 5.15 -22.00 9.78
C GLY A 255 5.97 -20.73 10.03
N CYS A 256 7.19 -20.89 10.55
CA CYS A 256 8.04 -19.77 10.94
C CYS A 256 8.39 -18.87 9.76
N TYR A 257 8.42 -17.57 10.01
CA TYR A 257 8.92 -16.51 9.12
C TYR A 257 9.56 -15.40 9.96
N ARG A 258 10.38 -14.56 9.31
CA ARG A 258 11.10 -13.47 9.96
C ARG A 258 10.12 -12.48 10.60
N GLY A 259 10.31 -12.12 11.88
CA GLY A 259 9.46 -11.21 12.64
C GLY A 259 8.16 -11.79 13.21
N GLN A 260 7.88 -13.08 12.98
CA GLN A 260 6.67 -13.75 13.46
C GLN A 260 6.46 -13.66 14.97
N GLU A 261 7.53 -13.66 15.76
CA GLU A 261 7.42 -13.61 17.23
C GLU A 261 6.70 -12.33 17.70
N THR A 262 7.03 -11.18 17.10
CA THR A 262 6.35 -9.92 17.39
C THR A 262 4.89 -9.96 16.98
N VAL A 263 4.58 -10.49 15.78
CA VAL A 263 3.22 -10.64 15.28
C VAL A 263 2.40 -11.52 16.24
N ALA A 264 2.91 -12.71 16.59
CA ALA A 264 2.23 -13.62 17.49
C ALA A 264 2.05 -13.06 18.91
N ARG A 265 3.08 -12.35 19.43
CA ARG A 265 3.02 -11.72 20.75
C ARG A 265 1.97 -10.61 20.82
N VAL A 266 1.91 -9.73 19.82
CA VAL A 266 0.90 -8.67 19.77
C VAL A 266 -0.49 -9.27 19.56
N HIS A 267 -0.62 -10.22 18.63
CA HIS A 267 -1.90 -10.87 18.34
C HIS A 267 -2.48 -11.60 19.56
N ASN A 268 -1.66 -12.31 20.30
CA ASN A 268 -2.13 -13.18 21.40
C ASN A 268 -2.19 -12.47 22.76
N LEU A 269 -1.21 -11.63 23.09
CA LEU A 269 -0.98 -11.16 24.46
C LEU A 269 -0.86 -9.64 24.59
N GLY A 270 -0.65 -8.93 23.49
CA GLY A 270 -0.35 -7.50 23.49
C GLY A 270 -1.34 -6.68 22.67
N HIS A 271 -1.05 -5.40 22.58
CA HIS A 271 -1.76 -4.46 21.71
C HIS A 271 -0.75 -3.69 20.88
N PRO A 272 -1.08 -3.30 19.64
CA PRO A 272 -0.22 -2.43 18.85
C PRO A 272 -0.10 -1.06 19.56
N PRO A 273 1.07 -0.43 19.55
CA PRO A 273 1.27 0.86 20.21
C PRO A 273 0.54 2.01 19.51
N ARG A 274 0.29 1.87 18.21
CA ARG A 274 -0.42 2.84 17.37
C ARG A 274 -1.53 2.14 16.61
N ARG A 275 -2.39 2.91 15.97
CA ARG A 275 -3.47 2.41 15.12
C ARG A 275 -3.74 3.34 13.94
N LEU A 276 -4.04 2.77 12.80
CA LEU A 276 -4.52 3.49 11.62
C LEU A 276 -5.96 3.97 11.87
N VAL A 277 -6.22 5.21 11.51
CA VAL A 277 -7.55 5.83 11.56
C VAL A 277 -7.86 6.49 10.23
N PHE A 278 -9.15 6.54 9.91
CA PHE A 278 -9.67 7.38 8.85
C PHE A 278 -9.99 8.77 9.42
N LEU A 279 -9.76 9.81 8.65
CA LEU A 279 -10.01 11.19 9.02
C LEU A 279 -11.04 11.82 8.08
N ASP A 280 -12.13 12.34 8.65
CA ASP A 280 -13.01 13.32 8.03
C ASP A 280 -12.47 14.71 8.32
N LEU A 281 -11.92 15.37 7.32
CA LEU A 281 -11.28 16.67 7.46
C LEU A 281 -12.29 17.81 7.30
N ASP A 282 -12.08 18.91 8.03
CA ASP A 282 -12.94 20.09 7.90
C ASP A 282 -12.86 20.70 6.50
N GLY A 283 -13.94 20.55 5.74
CA GLY A 283 -14.07 21.07 4.37
C GLY A 283 -14.21 22.58 4.26
N SER A 284 -14.33 23.31 5.36
CA SER A 284 -14.36 24.76 5.36
C SER A 284 -12.99 25.39 5.09
N VAL A 285 -11.92 24.58 5.28
CA VAL A 285 -10.53 24.97 5.02
C VAL A 285 -10.13 24.43 3.65
N ASP A 286 -9.80 25.34 2.70
CA ASP A 286 -9.37 24.95 1.34
C ASP A 286 -7.90 24.48 1.30
N ARG A 287 -7.56 23.53 2.18
CA ARG A 287 -6.23 22.92 2.29
C ARG A 287 -6.35 21.49 2.76
N LEU A 288 -5.59 20.59 2.15
CA LEU A 288 -5.36 19.26 2.67
C LEU A 288 -4.08 19.25 3.52
N PRO A 289 -4.06 18.56 4.66
CA PRO A 289 -2.81 18.28 5.37
C PRO A 289 -1.83 17.53 4.47
N ALA A 290 -0.55 17.84 4.60
CA ALA A 290 0.51 17.15 3.87
C ALA A 290 0.87 15.81 4.54
N HIS A 291 1.46 14.90 3.76
CA HIS A 291 2.07 13.69 4.32
C HIS A 291 3.11 14.07 5.39
N GLY A 292 3.08 13.36 6.52
CA GLY A 292 3.99 13.59 7.64
C GLY A 292 3.59 14.74 8.58
N ASP A 293 2.60 15.55 8.23
CA ASP A 293 2.11 16.61 9.14
C ASP A 293 1.69 15.99 10.50
N PRO A 294 1.91 16.70 11.62
CA PRO A 294 1.54 16.20 12.93
C PRO A 294 0.02 16.07 13.06
N VAL A 295 -0.40 14.99 13.69
CA VAL A 295 -1.76 14.86 14.25
C VAL A 295 -1.69 15.17 15.73
N GLU A 296 -2.48 16.14 16.19
CA GLU A 296 -2.45 16.67 17.54
C GLU A 296 -3.79 16.46 18.25
N LEU A 297 -3.70 16.22 19.57
CA LEU A 297 -4.80 16.24 20.51
C LEU A 297 -4.42 17.17 21.67
N ASP A 298 -5.21 18.21 21.92
CA ASP A 298 -4.98 19.20 22.97
C ASP A 298 -3.55 19.79 22.94
N GLY A 299 -3.03 20.10 21.73
CA GLY A 299 -1.70 20.66 21.53
C GLY A 299 -0.53 19.67 21.70
N THR A 300 -0.84 18.37 21.85
CA THR A 300 0.18 17.32 21.95
C THR A 300 0.17 16.48 20.68
N THR A 301 1.33 16.29 20.04
CA THR A 301 1.46 15.39 18.89
C THR A 301 1.21 13.93 19.29
N VAL A 302 0.19 13.33 18.68
CA VAL A 302 -0.24 11.96 18.94
C VAL A 302 -0.06 11.03 17.75
N GLY A 303 0.33 11.54 16.58
CA GLY A 303 0.52 10.78 15.38
C GLY A 303 0.97 11.63 14.21
N PHE A 304 0.84 11.09 13.01
CA PHE A 304 1.14 11.80 11.76
C PHE A 304 0.08 11.50 10.69
N VAL A 305 -0.07 12.43 9.76
CA VAL A 305 -0.92 12.29 8.58
C VAL A 305 -0.21 11.41 7.56
N GLY A 306 -0.87 10.35 7.11
CA GLY A 306 -0.43 9.54 5.99
C GLY A 306 -0.84 10.16 4.66
N SER A 307 -1.91 9.63 4.08
CA SER A 307 -2.48 10.08 2.80
C SER A 307 -3.67 11.00 3.02
N THR A 308 -3.85 11.97 2.13
CA THR A 308 -5.06 12.82 2.08
C THR A 308 -5.56 12.95 0.65
N ALA A 309 -6.87 13.11 0.48
CA ALA A 309 -7.50 13.34 -0.83
C ALA A 309 -8.82 14.13 -0.71
N ARG A 310 -9.28 14.67 -1.83
CA ARG A 310 -10.65 15.17 -1.97
C ARG A 310 -11.51 14.09 -2.61
N HIS A 311 -12.41 13.50 -1.84
CA HIS A 311 -13.35 12.49 -2.33
C HIS A 311 -14.61 13.16 -2.88
N TYR A 312 -15.17 12.61 -3.96
CA TYR A 312 -16.30 13.19 -4.69
C TYR A 312 -17.62 13.27 -3.90
N GLU A 313 -17.79 12.47 -2.84
CA GLU A 313 -18.95 12.48 -1.94
C GLU A 313 -18.58 12.86 -0.51
N LEU A 314 -17.46 12.34 0.01
CA LEU A 314 -17.05 12.53 1.40
C LEU A 314 -16.33 13.87 1.63
N GLY A 315 -15.97 14.60 0.56
CA GLY A 315 -15.16 15.80 0.71
C GLY A 315 -13.68 15.48 1.04
N PRO A 316 -13.01 16.34 1.81
CA PRO A 316 -11.61 16.11 2.18
C PRO A 316 -11.51 15.00 3.23
N ILE A 317 -10.71 13.97 2.92
CA ILE A 317 -10.51 12.78 3.75
C ILE A 317 -9.02 12.47 3.88
N GLY A 318 -8.67 11.64 4.86
CA GLY A 318 -7.30 11.17 5.04
C GLY A 318 -7.19 9.86 5.83
N LEU A 319 -5.96 9.33 5.83
CA LEU A 319 -5.52 8.28 6.75
C LEU A 319 -4.44 8.85 7.66
N ALA A 320 -4.43 8.43 8.92
CA ALA A 320 -3.40 8.82 9.87
C ALA A 320 -3.03 7.67 10.80
N LEU A 321 -1.78 7.61 11.21
CA LEU A 321 -1.31 6.68 12.22
C LEU A 321 -1.20 7.41 13.56
N VAL A 322 -2.04 7.04 14.53
CA VAL A 322 -2.12 7.70 15.84
C VAL A 322 -1.77 6.75 16.98
N LYS A 323 -1.34 7.28 18.12
CA LYS A 323 -1.15 6.48 19.34
C LYS A 323 -2.44 5.74 19.71
N ARG A 324 -2.32 4.47 20.12
CA ARG A 324 -3.45 3.64 20.54
C ARG A 324 -4.32 4.29 21.64
N THR A 325 -3.70 5.06 22.53
CA THR A 325 -4.36 5.70 23.69
C THR A 325 -5.22 6.91 23.33
N VAL A 326 -5.20 7.38 22.09
CA VAL A 326 -6.08 8.47 21.63
C VAL A 326 -7.54 8.00 21.72
N PRO A 327 -8.43 8.72 22.43
CA PRO A 327 -9.84 8.37 22.51
C PRO A 327 -10.46 8.33 21.10
N VAL A 328 -11.33 7.35 20.86
CA VAL A 328 -11.89 7.12 19.51
C VAL A 328 -12.86 8.19 19.04
N ASP A 329 -13.43 8.95 19.98
CA ASP A 329 -14.36 10.05 19.76
C ASP A 329 -13.70 11.44 19.82
N ALA A 330 -12.37 11.50 20.01
CA ALA A 330 -11.65 12.75 20.07
C ALA A 330 -11.58 13.44 18.72
N THR A 331 -11.88 14.74 18.68
CA THR A 331 -11.58 15.59 17.52
C THR A 331 -10.07 15.88 17.51
N LEU A 332 -9.44 15.65 16.37
CA LEU A 332 -8.00 15.82 16.16
C LEU A 332 -7.72 17.08 15.35
N LEU A 333 -6.47 17.54 15.43
CA LEU A 333 -5.95 18.59 14.55
C LEU A 333 -4.88 17.96 13.66
N ALA A 334 -5.18 17.74 12.40
CA ALA A 334 -4.28 17.13 11.41
C ALA A 334 -3.62 18.23 10.58
N GLY A 335 -2.33 18.47 10.74
CA GLY A 335 -1.61 19.55 10.06
C GLY A 335 -2.30 20.91 10.21
N GLY A 336 -2.97 21.18 11.33
CA GLY A 336 -3.72 22.42 11.58
C GLY A 336 -5.14 22.44 11.01
N VAL A 337 -5.65 21.32 10.45
CA VAL A 337 -7.04 21.16 9.99
C VAL A 337 -7.79 20.28 10.99
N ALA A 338 -8.96 20.71 11.44
CA ALA A 338 -9.80 19.91 12.33
C ALA A 338 -10.25 18.64 11.63
N ALA A 339 -10.25 17.52 12.36
CA ALA A 339 -10.60 16.22 11.82
C ALA A 339 -11.39 15.39 12.83
N ALA A 340 -12.52 14.84 12.40
CA ALA A 340 -13.16 13.72 13.09
C ALA A 340 -12.44 12.44 12.68
N GLN A 341 -12.38 11.45 13.60
CA GLN A 341 -11.75 10.18 13.28
C GLN A 341 -12.75 9.03 13.27
N GLU A 342 -12.54 8.08 12.34
CA GLU A 342 -13.19 6.78 12.39
C GLU A 342 -12.17 5.68 12.63
N VAL A 343 -12.57 4.65 13.35
CA VAL A 343 -11.70 3.52 13.69
C VAL A 343 -11.50 2.61 12.47
N ILE A 344 -10.25 2.43 12.04
CA ILE A 344 -9.86 1.36 11.12
C ILE A 344 -9.32 0.19 11.94
N VAL A 345 -8.28 0.45 12.75
CA VAL A 345 -7.74 -0.53 13.68
C VAL A 345 -8.26 -0.22 15.08
N PRO A 346 -9.01 -1.15 15.71
CA PRO A 346 -9.55 -0.95 17.04
C PRO A 346 -8.45 -0.74 18.11
N PRO A 347 -8.68 0.07 19.14
CA PRO A 347 -7.69 0.28 20.21
C PRO A 347 -7.46 -0.97 21.06
N ASP A 348 -8.37 -1.92 21.03
CA ASP A 348 -8.29 -3.24 21.68
C ASP A 348 -7.80 -4.35 20.72
N ALA A 349 -7.38 -4.03 19.51
CA ALA A 349 -6.78 -4.99 18.59
C ALA A 349 -5.63 -5.76 19.26
N GLY A 350 -5.52 -7.07 18.99
CA GLY A 350 -4.59 -7.96 19.68
C GLY A 350 -5.17 -8.53 20.97
N ALA A 351 -4.30 -9.11 21.82
CA ALA A 351 -4.67 -9.75 23.10
C ALA A 351 -5.83 -10.77 23.02
N ASN A 352 -5.86 -11.56 21.93
CA ASN A 352 -6.94 -12.52 21.64
C ASN A 352 -6.96 -13.73 22.57
N VAL A 353 -5.89 -13.96 23.39
CA VAL A 353 -5.78 -15.08 24.32
C VAL A 353 -5.88 -14.58 25.76
N GLN A 354 -6.93 -15.01 26.47
CA GLN A 354 -7.05 -14.77 27.90
C GLN A 354 -6.19 -15.76 28.67
N VAL A 355 -5.09 -15.31 29.27
CA VAL A 355 -4.24 -16.13 30.14
C VAL A 355 -4.84 -16.17 31.53
N THR A 356 -5.56 -17.23 31.87
CA THR A 356 -6.02 -17.47 33.24
C THR A 356 -4.85 -18.02 34.08
N LEU A 357 -4.18 -17.15 34.84
CA LEU A 357 -3.17 -17.57 35.81
C LEU A 357 -3.87 -18.36 36.94
N ARG A 358 -3.79 -19.69 36.89
CA ARG A 358 -4.11 -20.50 38.08
C ARG A 358 -3.05 -20.23 39.15
N ARG A 359 -3.39 -19.44 40.18
CA ARG A 359 -2.59 -19.37 41.41
C ARG A 359 -2.49 -20.83 41.97
N ARG A 360 -1.31 -21.43 41.91
CA ARG A 360 -1.01 -22.58 42.73
C ARG A 360 -1.08 -22.11 44.18
N GLN A 361 -2.12 -22.54 44.92
CA GLN A 361 -2.08 -22.51 46.38
C GLN A 361 -1.00 -23.53 46.78
N ILE A 362 0.10 -23.02 47.32
CA ILE A 362 1.08 -23.81 48.04
C ILE A 362 0.46 -24.03 49.40
N MET A 363 0.05 -25.29 49.70
CA MET A 363 -0.23 -25.74 51.05
C MET A 363 1.08 -26.00 51.77
#